data_b66d3d28872b0b04c5494e9cf9f19c3d
#
_entry.id   b66d3d28872b0b04c5494e9cf9f19c3d
#
_cell.length_a   1.000
_cell.length_b   1.000
_cell.length_c   1.000
_cell.angle_alpha   90.00
_cell.angle_beta   90.00
_cell.angle_gamma   90.00
#
_symmetry.space_group_name_H-M   'P 1'
#
loop_
_entity.id
_entity.type
_entity.pdbx_description
1 polymer ?
#
loop_
_entity_poly.entity_id
_entity_poly.type
_entity_poly.pdbx_seq_one_letter_code
_entity_poly.pdbx_strand_id
1 'polypeptide(L)'
;INARAEGEGYTGKLLGEGARRIAQRVGEEGVETALAGAAGTQAELCEEAADLLYHLAVLLKARGARLDDVMKVLESRAGGGK
;
A
#
# COMPACT_ATOMS: atom_id res chain seq x y z
N ILE A 1 12.01 5.10 12.10
CA ILE A 1 11.73 4.76 12.18
C ILE A 1 11.37 4.13 11.96
N ASN A 2 11.39 4.28 11.91
CA ASN A 2 11.10 3.76 11.76
C ASN A 2 10.81 2.83 11.62
N ALA A 3 11.41 3.01 11.31
CA ALA A 3 11.09 2.02 11.08
C ALA A 3 10.05 1.65 11.32
N ARG A 4 10.32 2.20 11.72
CA ARG A 4 9.35 2.30 12.21
C ARG A 4 8.28 1.46 11.92
N ALA A 5 7.47 1.71 11.27
CA ALA A 5 6.23 1.04 11.15
C ALA A 5 6.29 -0.24 10.35
N GLU A 6 7.39 -0.49 9.68
CA GLU A 6 7.42 -1.57 8.71
C GLU A 6 8.11 -2.82 9.19
N GLY A 7 8.35 -2.92 10.46
CA GLY A 7 8.95 -4.11 10.99
C GLY A 7 7.99 -5.27 10.96
N GLU A 8 8.57 -6.46 11.09
CA GLU A 8 7.80 -7.69 11.08
C GLU A 8 6.73 -7.68 12.16
N GLY A 9 7.02 -7.09 13.32
CA GLY A 9 6.02 -6.99 14.38
C GLY A 9 4.85 -6.15 13.99
N TYR A 10 5.09 -5.05 13.27
CA TYR A 10 4.00 -4.20 12.81
C TYR A 10 3.13 -4.92 11.79
N THR A 11 3.75 -5.63 10.86
CA THR A 11 3.00 -6.39 9.88
C THR A 11 2.13 -7.44 10.56
N GLY A 12 2.69 -8.15 11.54
CA GLY A 12 1.92 -9.13 12.28
C GLY A 12 0.76 -8.52 13.00
N LYS A 13 0.96 -7.34 13.58
CA LYS A 13 -0.12 -6.65 14.27
C LYS A 13 -1.24 -6.29 13.30
N LEU A 14 -0.88 -5.76 12.14
CA LEU A 14 -1.86 -5.40 11.13
C LEU A 14 -2.66 -6.62 10.68
N LEU A 15 -1.96 -7.72 10.40
CA LEU A 15 -2.64 -8.93 9.97
C LEU A 15 -3.61 -9.43 11.03
N GLY A 16 -3.24 -9.27 12.29
CA GLY A 16 -4.11 -9.67 13.38
C GLY A 16 -5.35 -8.80 13.50
N GLU A 17 -5.31 -7.58 13.00
CA GLU A 17 -6.45 -6.69 13.05
C GLU A 17 -7.49 -6.99 11.98
N GLY A 18 -7.09 -7.72 10.95
CA GLY A 18 -8.03 -8.14 9.93
C GLY A 18 -8.09 -7.22 8.73
N ALA A 19 -8.61 -7.77 7.63
CA ALA A 19 -8.58 -7.07 6.34
C ALA A 19 -9.35 -5.75 6.36
N ARG A 20 -10.45 -5.69 7.10
CA ARG A 20 -11.26 -4.46 7.13
C ARG A 20 -10.46 -3.29 7.69
N ARG A 21 -9.74 -3.54 8.79
CA ARG A 21 -8.95 -2.49 9.42
C ARG A 21 -7.80 -2.07 8.52
N ILE A 22 -7.17 -3.05 7.89
CA ILE A 22 -6.08 -2.76 6.98
C ILE A 22 -6.59 -1.96 5.79
N ALA A 23 -7.77 -2.30 5.29
CA ALA A 23 -8.37 -1.57 4.16
C ALA A 23 -8.60 -0.10 4.53
N GLN A 24 -9.02 0.15 5.76
CA GLN A 24 -9.18 1.52 6.23
C GLN A 24 -7.85 2.28 6.14
N ARG A 25 -6.77 1.64 6.57
CA ARG A 25 -5.45 2.28 6.51
C ARG A 25 -5.04 2.55 5.06
N VAL A 26 -5.32 1.63 4.15
CA VAL A 26 -5.02 1.86 2.74
C VAL A 26 -5.76 3.10 2.22
N GLY A 27 -7.03 3.23 2.60
CA GLY A 27 -7.78 4.41 2.19
C GLY A 27 -7.18 5.70 2.72
N GLU A 28 -6.79 5.69 3.99
CA GLU A 28 -6.19 6.87 4.61
C GLU A 28 -4.87 7.22 3.94
N GLU A 29 -4.04 6.21 3.68
CA GLU A 29 -2.75 6.45 3.03
C GLU A 29 -2.93 6.93 1.60
N GLY A 30 -3.98 6.46 0.94
CA GLY A 30 -4.27 6.93 -0.41
C GLY A 30 -4.60 8.43 -0.43
N VAL A 31 -5.40 8.87 0.51
CA VAL A 31 -5.73 10.28 0.62
C VAL A 31 -4.48 11.10 0.90
N GLU A 32 -3.64 10.65 1.81
CA GLU A 32 -2.42 11.37 2.16
C GLU A 32 -1.47 11.45 0.98
N THR A 33 -1.38 10.35 0.21
CA THR A 33 -0.54 10.35 -0.99
C THR A 33 -1.06 11.37 -2.00
N ALA A 34 -2.38 11.40 -2.19
CA ALA A 34 -2.97 12.35 -3.14
C ALA A 34 -2.70 13.79 -2.72
N LEU A 35 -2.83 14.09 -1.43
CA LEU A 35 -2.56 15.43 -0.94
C LEU A 35 -1.10 15.81 -1.12
N ALA A 36 -0.19 14.88 -0.84
CA ALA A 36 1.23 15.14 -1.02
C ALA A 36 1.56 15.35 -2.49
N GLY A 37 0.89 14.63 -3.37
CA GLY A 37 1.10 14.80 -4.81
C GLY A 37 0.57 16.13 -5.32
N ALA A 38 -0.49 16.64 -4.71
CA ALA A 38 -1.10 17.87 -5.16
C ALA A 38 -0.36 19.10 -4.64
N ALA A 39 0.19 19.04 -3.43
CA ALA A 39 0.69 20.25 -2.79
C ALA A 39 1.97 20.05 -1.99
N GLY A 40 2.46 18.83 -1.86
CA GLY A 40 3.66 18.59 -1.07
C GLY A 40 4.92 18.56 -1.92
N THR A 41 6.02 18.26 -1.28
CA THR A 41 7.29 18.11 -1.98
C THR A 41 7.38 16.71 -2.60
N GLN A 42 8.32 16.55 -3.51
CA GLN A 42 8.56 15.24 -4.10
C GLN A 42 8.94 14.22 -3.02
N ALA A 43 9.74 14.64 -2.05
CA ALA A 43 10.14 13.72 -0.97
C ALA A 43 8.93 13.28 -0.16
N GLU A 44 8.04 14.23 0.15
CA GLU A 44 6.83 13.90 0.89
C GLU A 44 5.95 12.93 0.11
N LEU A 45 5.81 13.17 -1.19
CA LEU A 45 5.03 12.29 -2.03
C LEU A 45 5.60 10.88 -2.01
N CYS A 46 6.92 10.75 -2.11
CA CYS A 46 7.54 9.43 -2.10
C CYS A 46 7.34 8.70 -0.78
N GLU A 47 7.40 9.44 0.34
CA GLU A 47 7.19 8.82 1.63
C GLU A 47 5.76 8.33 1.77
N GLU A 48 4.79 9.16 1.36
CA GLU A 48 3.40 8.75 1.47
C GLU A 48 3.09 7.59 0.52
N ALA A 49 3.68 7.62 -0.68
CA ALA A 49 3.48 6.53 -1.62
C ALA A 49 4.07 5.22 -1.09
N ALA A 50 5.20 5.30 -0.40
CA ALA A 50 5.80 4.11 0.19
C ALA A 50 4.89 3.52 1.26
N ASP A 51 4.31 4.38 2.10
CA ASP A 51 3.37 3.91 3.13
C ASP A 51 2.15 3.27 2.48
N LEU A 52 1.66 3.88 1.42
CA LEU A 52 0.50 3.33 0.71
C LEU A 52 0.82 1.96 0.14
N LEU A 53 1.95 1.83 -0.55
CA LEU A 53 2.33 0.54 -1.14
C LEU A 53 2.52 -0.52 -0.06
N TYR A 54 3.12 -0.14 1.06
CA TYR A 54 3.32 -1.09 2.14
C TYR A 54 1.98 -1.61 2.67
N HIS A 55 1.06 -0.70 2.98
CA HIS A 55 -0.22 -1.13 3.53
C HIS A 55 -1.05 -1.88 2.50
N LEU A 56 -0.92 -1.51 1.22
CA LEU A 56 -1.59 -2.24 0.16
C LEU A 56 -1.09 -3.68 0.09
N ALA A 57 0.24 -3.86 0.18
CA ALA A 57 0.81 -5.20 0.15
C ALA A 57 0.28 -6.04 1.32
N VAL A 58 0.17 -5.44 2.50
CA VAL A 58 -0.36 -6.16 3.66
C VAL A 58 -1.82 -6.53 3.46
N LEU A 59 -2.60 -5.61 2.89
CA LEU A 59 -4.01 -5.90 2.61
C LEU A 59 -4.14 -7.07 1.63
N LEU A 60 -3.34 -7.05 0.58
CA LEU A 60 -3.36 -8.15 -0.38
C LEU A 60 -3.05 -9.47 0.31
N LYS A 61 -2.02 -9.46 1.17
CA LYS A 61 -1.66 -10.68 1.90
C LYS A 61 -2.81 -11.15 2.78
N ALA A 62 -3.50 -10.23 3.44
CA ALA A 62 -4.63 -10.58 4.29
C ALA A 62 -5.76 -11.23 3.51
N ARG A 63 -5.83 -10.96 2.22
CA ARG A 63 -6.86 -11.53 1.35
C ARG A 63 -6.34 -12.67 0.49
N GLY A 64 -5.13 -13.14 0.75
CA GLY A 64 -4.57 -14.26 0.02
C GLY A 64 -4.01 -13.92 -1.34
N ALA A 65 -3.75 -12.66 -1.59
CA ALA A 65 -3.17 -12.20 -2.85
C ALA A 65 -1.77 -11.67 -2.61
N ARG A 66 -1.08 -11.36 -3.69
CA ARG A 66 0.28 -10.86 -3.64
C ARG A 66 0.43 -9.68 -4.58
N LEU A 67 1.40 -8.84 -4.29
CA LEU A 67 1.68 -7.70 -5.14
C LEU A 67 1.98 -8.15 -6.57
N ASP A 68 2.61 -9.31 -6.71
CA ASP A 68 2.90 -9.87 -8.02
C ASP A 68 1.63 -10.09 -8.83
N ASP A 69 0.55 -10.49 -8.17
CA ASP A 69 -0.73 -10.68 -8.87
C ASP A 69 -1.23 -9.36 -9.46
N VAL A 70 -1.02 -8.27 -8.74
CA VAL A 70 -1.41 -6.94 -9.22
C VAL A 70 -0.56 -6.55 -10.43
N MET A 71 0.73 -6.84 -10.36
CA MET A 71 1.63 -6.52 -11.47
C MET A 71 1.23 -7.27 -12.73
N LYS A 72 0.78 -8.52 -12.57
CA LYS A 72 0.34 -9.29 -13.73
C LYS A 72 -0.90 -8.66 -14.38
N VAL A 73 -1.80 -8.13 -13.58
CA VAL A 73 -2.95 -7.43 -14.12
C VAL A 73 -2.50 -6.22 -14.94
N LEU A 74 -1.55 -5.45 -14.39
CA LEU A 74 -1.03 -4.29 -15.09
C LEU A 74 -0.37 -4.67 -16.40
N GLU A 75 0.42 -5.74 -16.37
CA GLU A 75 1.07 -6.22 -17.59
C GLU A 75 0.07 -6.62 -18.64
N SER A 76 -0.99 -7.30 -18.23
CA SER A 76 -2.04 -7.71 -19.13
C SER A 76 -2.68 -6.51 -19.81
N ARG A 77 -2.95 -5.47 -19.02
CA ARG A 77 -3.56 -4.26 -19.59
C ARG A 77 -2.63 -3.53 -20.53
N ALA A 78 -1.36 -3.47 -20.17
CA ALA A 78 -0.37 -2.75 -21.00
C ALA A 78 -0.02 -3.53 -22.24
N GLY A 79 -0.10 -4.85 -22.18
CA GLY A 79 0.31 -5.69 -23.29
C GLY A 79 -0.69 -5.82 -24.39
N GLY A 80 -1.65 -4.98 -24.44
CA GLY A 80 -2.57 -4.98 -25.55
C GLY A 80 -3.80 -5.80 -25.30
N GLY A 81 -3.84 -6.39 -24.16
CA GLY A 81 -5.06 -7.05 -23.81
C GLY A 81 -6.13 -6.02 -23.65
N LYS A 82 -5.73 -4.98 -23.60
CA LYS A 82 -6.53 -4.06 -23.44
C LYS A 82 -7.27 -3.74 -24.16
#